data_f643356ec71bd77f79310c29ece5ad5f
#
_entry.id   f643356ec71bd77f79310c29ece5ad5f
#
_cell.length_a   1.000
_cell.length_b   1.000
_cell.length_c   1.000
_cell.angle_alpha   90.00
_cell.angle_beta   90.00
_cell.angle_gamma   90.00
#
_symmetry.space_group_name_H-M   'P 1'
#
loop_
_entity.id
_entity.type
_entity.pdbx_description
1 polymer ?
#
loop_
_entity_poly.entity_id
_entity_poly.type
_entity_poly.pdbx_seq_one_letter_code
_entity_poly.pdbx_strand_id
1 'polypeptide(L)'
;LALGSGPARELVGQGLVDDEEFNGFVRGRDFLWRVRAALHLATGRETDKLRFDLQPELAARFRYRDSERSSAVERFLKNYFLNVRTIADLADIFVLHFEEQIHPGGRLRRRRKLDGGIEVHGSEVGVHDVAAFAADPHNLIRIFVEAQKERRYLNSRALRVVRKLRAG
;
A
#
# COMPACT_ATOMS: atom_id res chain seq x y z
N LEU A 1 -4.26 -6.79 -24.51
CA LEU A 1 -2.88 -6.40 -24.19
C LEU A 1 -2.61 -6.77 -22.74
N ALA A 2 -2.03 -7.96 -22.51
CA ALA A 2 -1.52 -8.38 -21.23
C ALA A 2 -0.27 -7.57 -20.93
N LEU A 3 -0.42 -6.39 -20.34
CA LEU A 3 0.70 -5.60 -19.81
C LEU A 3 1.27 -6.36 -18.61
N GLY A 4 2.36 -7.09 -18.90
CA GLY A 4 3.46 -7.39 -18.01
C GLY A 4 3.14 -7.79 -16.57
N SER A 5 2.78 -9.03 -16.36
CA SER A 5 2.81 -9.69 -15.04
C SER A 5 4.25 -10.01 -14.56
N GLY A 6 5.28 -9.64 -15.33
CA GLY A 6 6.67 -10.02 -15.05
C GLY A 6 7.20 -9.48 -13.70
N PRO A 7 7.57 -8.20 -13.58
CA PRO A 7 8.32 -7.75 -12.40
C PRO A 7 7.48 -7.71 -11.12
N ALA A 8 6.20 -7.31 -11.19
CA ALA A 8 5.35 -7.24 -10.02
C ALA A 8 4.95 -8.62 -9.47
N ARG A 9 4.94 -9.67 -10.31
CA ARG A 9 4.68 -11.03 -9.87
C ARG A 9 5.91 -11.70 -9.25
N GLU A 10 7.10 -11.27 -9.59
CA GLU A 10 8.33 -11.70 -8.92
C GLU A 10 8.32 -11.32 -7.43
N LEU A 11 7.68 -10.22 -7.08
CA LEU A 11 7.55 -9.76 -5.70
C LEU A 11 6.64 -10.66 -4.86
N VAL A 12 5.65 -11.33 -5.48
CA VAL A 12 4.88 -12.41 -4.84
C VAL A 12 5.81 -13.59 -4.53
N GLY A 13 6.62 -14.00 -5.48
CA GLY A 13 7.61 -15.07 -5.30
C GLY A 13 8.65 -14.78 -4.22
N GLN A 14 8.97 -13.51 -3.99
CA GLN A 14 9.87 -13.06 -2.91
C GLN A 14 9.16 -12.87 -1.55
N GLY A 15 7.85 -13.11 -1.47
CA GLY A 15 7.06 -12.96 -0.25
C GLY A 15 6.87 -11.51 0.21
N LEU A 16 7.15 -10.52 -0.64
CA LEU A 16 6.95 -9.11 -0.36
C LEU A 16 5.49 -8.68 -0.48
N VAL A 17 4.74 -9.38 -1.32
CA VAL A 17 3.31 -9.19 -1.58
C VAL A 17 2.68 -10.57 -1.64
N ASP A 18 1.48 -10.74 -1.12
CA ASP A 18 0.72 -11.97 -1.37
C ASP A 18 -0.20 -11.85 -2.59
N ASP A 19 -0.82 -12.97 -2.98
CA ASP A 19 -1.69 -13.01 -4.16
C ASP A 19 -2.92 -12.11 -4.00
N GLU A 20 -3.45 -11.93 -2.80
CA GLU A 20 -4.60 -11.05 -2.55
C GLU A 20 -4.21 -9.58 -2.71
N GLU A 21 -3.09 -9.17 -2.14
CA GLU A 21 -2.52 -7.82 -2.29
C GLU A 21 -2.20 -7.52 -3.76
N PHE A 22 -1.57 -8.48 -4.46
CA PHE A 22 -1.27 -8.35 -5.88
C PHE A 22 -2.55 -8.19 -6.72
N ASN A 23 -3.56 -9.03 -6.49
CA ASN A 23 -4.84 -8.94 -7.18
C ASN A 23 -5.58 -7.64 -6.84
N GLY A 24 -5.48 -7.16 -5.61
CA GLY A 24 -5.98 -5.85 -5.18
C GLY A 24 -5.34 -4.71 -5.97
N PHE A 25 -4.01 -4.75 -6.11
CA PHE A 25 -3.26 -3.79 -6.92
C PHE A 25 -3.70 -3.80 -8.39
N VAL A 26 -3.82 -4.97 -9.00
CA VAL A 26 -4.25 -5.09 -10.41
C VAL A 26 -5.65 -4.49 -10.59
N ARG A 27 -6.61 -4.84 -9.72
CA ARG A 27 -7.98 -4.27 -9.77
C ARG A 27 -7.97 -2.76 -9.57
N GLY A 28 -7.18 -2.26 -8.61
CA GLY A 28 -7.06 -0.83 -8.32
C GLY A 28 -6.45 -0.06 -9.49
N ARG A 29 -5.37 -0.58 -10.06
CA ARG A 29 -4.73 -0.02 -11.27
C ARG A 29 -5.73 0.07 -12.43
N ASP A 30 -6.43 -1.01 -12.74
CA ASP A 30 -7.37 -1.07 -13.85
C ASP A 30 -8.57 -0.13 -13.63
N PHE A 31 -9.01 0.03 -12.38
CA PHE A 31 -10.02 1.01 -12.02
C PHE A 31 -9.52 2.45 -12.26
N LEU A 32 -8.33 2.80 -11.78
CA LEU A 32 -7.78 4.15 -11.95
C LEU A 32 -7.48 4.48 -13.44
N TRP A 33 -7.03 3.50 -14.23
CA TRP A 33 -6.88 3.68 -15.67
C TRP A 33 -8.21 4.00 -16.34
N ARG A 34 -9.29 3.32 -15.96
CA ARG A 34 -10.64 3.62 -16.47
C ARG A 34 -11.11 5.01 -16.05
N VAL A 35 -10.83 5.43 -14.81
CA VAL A 35 -11.16 6.78 -14.33
C VAL A 35 -10.38 7.82 -15.14
N ARG A 36 -9.09 7.63 -15.36
CA ARG A 36 -8.25 8.50 -16.20
C ARG A 36 -8.80 8.64 -17.62
N ALA A 37 -9.10 7.52 -18.26
CA ALA A 37 -9.69 7.53 -19.59
C ALA A 37 -11.02 8.28 -19.62
N ALA A 38 -11.88 8.11 -18.61
CA ALA A 38 -13.16 8.81 -18.51
C ALA A 38 -12.95 10.32 -18.32
N LEU A 39 -11.96 10.76 -17.52
CA LEU A 39 -11.57 12.16 -17.35
C LEU A 39 -11.11 12.79 -18.68
N HIS A 40 -10.26 12.10 -19.44
CA HIS A 40 -9.79 12.57 -20.73
C HIS A 40 -10.94 12.74 -21.72
N LEU A 41 -11.89 11.81 -21.74
CA LEU A 41 -13.08 11.88 -22.60
C LEU A 41 -14.02 13.02 -22.19
N ALA A 42 -14.24 13.22 -20.88
CA ALA A 42 -15.11 14.27 -20.36
C ALA A 42 -14.54 15.68 -20.59
N THR A 43 -13.22 15.82 -20.58
CA THR A 43 -12.56 17.14 -20.70
C THR A 43 -12.01 17.43 -22.09
N GLY A 44 -11.96 16.44 -22.98
CA GLY A 44 -11.36 16.56 -24.32
C GLY A 44 -9.83 16.78 -24.30
N ARG A 45 -9.18 16.62 -23.14
CA ARG A 45 -7.74 16.83 -22.96
C ARG A 45 -7.15 15.88 -21.91
N GLU A 46 -5.84 15.72 -21.93
CA GLU A 46 -5.14 14.98 -20.90
C GLU A 46 -5.22 15.70 -19.56
N THR A 47 -5.79 15.04 -18.56
CA THR A 47 -5.87 15.53 -17.17
C THR A 47 -5.99 14.37 -16.19
N ASP A 48 -5.28 14.47 -15.08
CA ASP A 48 -5.39 13.53 -13.96
C ASP A 48 -6.12 14.18 -12.77
N LYS A 49 -6.66 15.39 -12.95
CA LYS A 49 -7.34 16.11 -11.88
C LYS A 49 -8.83 15.78 -11.86
N LEU A 50 -9.26 15.04 -10.83
CA LEU A 50 -10.66 14.76 -10.54
C LEU A 50 -11.31 15.98 -9.88
N ARG A 51 -11.68 16.98 -10.70
CA ARG A 51 -12.32 18.21 -10.23
C ARG A 51 -13.75 17.96 -9.77
N PHE A 52 -14.25 18.81 -8.87
CA PHE A 52 -15.60 18.67 -8.29
C PHE A 52 -16.72 18.67 -9.34
N ASP A 53 -16.60 19.49 -10.35
CA ASP A 53 -17.58 19.60 -11.45
C ASP A 53 -17.69 18.34 -12.31
N LEU A 54 -16.66 17.51 -12.36
CA LEU A 54 -16.62 16.25 -13.11
C LEU A 54 -17.08 15.03 -12.30
N GLN A 55 -17.13 15.12 -10.98
CA GLN A 55 -17.44 13.98 -10.13
C GLN A 55 -18.84 13.39 -10.36
N PRO A 56 -19.93 14.17 -10.55
CA PRO A 56 -21.25 13.62 -10.82
C PRO A 56 -21.30 12.86 -12.15
N GLU A 57 -20.69 13.41 -13.20
CA GLU A 57 -20.62 12.75 -14.51
C GLU A 57 -19.87 11.41 -14.43
N LEU A 58 -18.71 11.40 -13.74
CA LEU A 58 -17.94 10.17 -13.57
C LEU A 58 -18.71 9.16 -12.72
N ALA A 59 -19.33 9.57 -11.63
CA ALA A 59 -20.14 8.68 -10.81
C ALA A 59 -21.25 8.00 -11.65
N ALA A 60 -21.96 8.76 -12.47
CA ALA A 60 -22.98 8.23 -13.38
C ALA A 60 -22.37 7.27 -14.43
N ARG A 61 -21.24 7.64 -15.05
CA ARG A 61 -20.54 6.82 -16.06
C ARG A 61 -20.06 5.48 -15.48
N PHE A 62 -19.66 5.46 -14.21
CA PHE A 62 -19.29 4.25 -13.47
C PHE A 62 -20.50 3.55 -12.84
N ARG A 63 -21.72 3.97 -13.16
CA ARG A 63 -23.00 3.39 -12.72
C ARG A 63 -23.22 3.41 -11.20
N TYR A 64 -22.61 4.37 -10.50
CA TYR A 64 -22.96 4.61 -9.11
C TYR A 64 -24.34 5.29 -9.04
N ARG A 65 -25.12 4.94 -8.04
CA ARG A 65 -26.45 5.46 -7.79
C ARG A 65 -26.55 5.94 -6.36
N ASP A 66 -27.43 6.87 -6.11
CA ASP A 66 -27.77 7.28 -4.75
C ASP A 66 -28.34 6.11 -3.93
N SER A 67 -28.11 6.14 -2.65
CA SER A 67 -28.70 5.23 -1.66
C SER A 67 -29.26 6.05 -0.50
N GLU A 68 -30.00 5.42 0.41
CA GLU A 68 -30.55 6.08 1.60
C GLU A 68 -29.50 6.78 2.46
N ARG A 69 -28.23 6.34 2.43
CA ARG A 69 -27.15 6.81 3.32
C ARG A 69 -26.03 7.56 2.62
N SER A 70 -25.96 7.54 1.29
CA SER A 70 -24.85 8.16 0.53
C SER A 70 -25.22 8.44 -0.91
N SER A 71 -24.73 9.55 -1.45
CA SER A 71 -24.89 9.92 -2.83
C SER A 71 -24.04 9.05 -3.77
N ALA A 72 -24.37 9.03 -5.05
CA ALA A 72 -23.60 8.38 -6.10
C ALA A 72 -22.15 8.88 -6.13
N VAL A 73 -21.96 10.19 -5.95
CA VAL A 73 -20.64 10.84 -5.91
C VAL A 73 -19.82 10.35 -4.73
N GLU A 74 -20.40 10.33 -3.53
CA GLU A 74 -19.70 9.83 -2.32
C GLU A 74 -19.28 8.37 -2.45
N ARG A 75 -20.14 7.53 -3.00
CA ARG A 75 -19.83 6.11 -3.23
C ARG A 75 -18.73 5.92 -4.28
N PHE A 76 -18.76 6.70 -5.35
CA PHE A 76 -17.70 6.73 -6.35
C PHE A 76 -16.38 7.18 -5.73
N LEU A 77 -16.36 8.30 -5.01
CA LEU A 77 -15.17 8.83 -4.36
C LEU A 77 -14.60 7.89 -3.30
N LYS A 78 -15.47 7.27 -2.49
CA LYS A 78 -15.03 6.25 -1.53
C LYS A 78 -14.26 5.12 -2.24
N ASN A 79 -14.83 4.57 -3.33
CA ASN A 79 -14.16 3.53 -4.09
C ASN A 79 -12.87 4.03 -4.75
N TYR A 80 -12.88 5.25 -5.29
CA TYR A 80 -11.71 5.89 -5.87
C TYR A 80 -10.56 5.97 -4.85
N PHE A 81 -10.81 6.54 -3.67
CA PHE A 81 -9.78 6.68 -2.64
C PHE A 81 -9.30 5.35 -2.05
N LEU A 82 -10.17 4.35 -1.94
CA LEU A 82 -9.76 3.00 -1.54
C LEU A 82 -8.77 2.39 -2.54
N ASN A 83 -9.02 2.53 -3.84
CA ASN A 83 -8.11 2.03 -4.87
C ASN A 83 -6.80 2.82 -4.91
N VAL A 84 -6.85 4.16 -4.78
CA VAL A 84 -5.64 4.99 -4.66
C VAL A 84 -4.79 4.55 -3.47
N ARG A 85 -5.43 4.34 -2.31
CA ARG A 85 -4.73 3.89 -1.10
C ARG A 85 -4.09 2.51 -1.29
N THR A 86 -4.81 1.55 -1.87
CA THR A 86 -4.26 0.21 -2.15
C THR A 86 -3.00 0.28 -3.00
N ILE A 87 -3.00 1.12 -4.04
CA ILE A 87 -1.83 1.28 -4.92
C ILE A 87 -0.69 2.00 -4.19
N ALA A 88 -0.98 3.08 -3.46
CA ALA A 88 0.03 3.83 -2.71
C ALA A 88 0.71 2.94 -1.66
N ASP A 89 -0.08 2.15 -0.92
CA ASP A 89 0.42 1.25 0.10
C ASP A 89 1.41 0.21 -0.44
N LEU A 90 1.16 -0.32 -1.64
CA LEU A 90 2.08 -1.25 -2.29
C LEU A 90 3.28 -0.54 -2.92
N ALA A 91 3.08 0.64 -3.52
CA ALA A 91 4.17 1.44 -4.08
C ALA A 91 5.21 1.79 -3.00
N ASP A 92 4.77 2.17 -1.79
CA ASP A 92 5.68 2.45 -0.67
C ASP A 92 6.50 1.22 -0.26
N ILE A 93 5.88 0.02 -0.23
CA ILE A 93 6.60 -1.23 0.07
C ILE A 93 7.66 -1.50 -1.01
N PHE A 94 7.33 -1.26 -2.28
CA PHE A 94 8.26 -1.48 -3.39
C PHE A 94 9.44 -0.51 -3.35
N VAL A 95 9.16 0.79 -3.18
CA VAL A 95 10.21 1.81 -3.08
C VAL A 95 11.17 1.46 -1.96
N LEU A 96 10.64 1.16 -0.77
CA LEU A 96 11.46 0.79 0.38
C LEU A 96 12.28 -0.49 0.14
N HIS A 97 11.68 -1.50 -0.50
CA HIS A 97 12.40 -2.73 -0.84
C HIS A 97 13.56 -2.48 -1.81
N PHE A 98 13.34 -1.64 -2.84
CA PHE A 98 14.41 -1.28 -3.78
C PHE A 98 15.51 -0.46 -3.10
N GLU A 99 15.17 0.47 -2.22
CA GLU A 99 16.14 1.24 -1.44
C GLU A 99 17.01 0.32 -0.57
N GLU A 100 16.40 -0.70 0.08
CA GLU A 100 17.10 -1.71 0.86
C GLU A 100 18.11 -2.53 0.00
N GLN A 101 17.78 -2.78 -1.27
CA GLN A 101 18.66 -3.49 -2.19
C GLN A 101 19.82 -2.64 -2.71
N ILE A 102 19.54 -1.36 -3.02
CA ILE A 102 20.54 -0.43 -3.56
C ILE A 102 21.53 0.01 -2.46
N HIS A 103 21.03 0.16 -1.22
CA HIS A 103 21.83 0.59 -0.08
C HIS A 103 21.91 -0.49 1.00
N PRO A 104 22.64 -1.58 0.79
CA PRO A 104 22.74 -2.68 1.77
C PRO A 104 23.60 -2.30 2.99
N GLY A 105 23.48 -1.07 3.49
CA GLY A 105 24.29 -0.50 4.58
C GLY A 105 24.13 -1.17 5.95
N GLY A 106 23.27 -2.18 6.06
CA GLY A 106 23.00 -2.88 7.32
C GLY A 106 23.66 -4.25 7.48
N ARG A 107 24.26 -4.82 6.41
CA ARG A 107 24.71 -6.23 6.45
C ARG A 107 25.83 -6.56 7.43
N LEU A 108 26.59 -5.59 7.92
CA LEU A 108 27.70 -5.77 8.86
C LEU A 108 27.35 -5.44 10.33
N ARG A 109 26.14 -4.92 10.61
CA ARG A 109 25.75 -4.60 11.98
C ARG A 109 25.04 -5.78 12.65
N ARG A 110 25.33 -5.99 13.94
CA ARG A 110 24.79 -7.08 14.75
C ARG A 110 23.27 -7.02 14.82
N ARG A 111 22.61 -8.10 14.43
CA ARG A 111 21.15 -8.26 14.55
C ARG A 111 20.80 -8.42 16.05
N ARG A 112 19.89 -7.58 16.54
CA ARG A 112 19.40 -7.62 17.92
C ARG A 112 17.90 -7.94 17.90
N LYS A 113 17.54 -9.09 18.44
CA LYS A 113 16.14 -9.47 18.65
C LYS A 113 15.63 -8.80 19.92
N LEU A 114 14.40 -8.32 19.85
CA LEU A 114 13.64 -7.73 20.94
C LEU A 114 12.40 -8.58 21.22
N ASP A 115 11.80 -8.38 22.40
CA ASP A 115 10.54 -9.04 22.73
C ASP A 115 9.42 -8.60 21.77
N GLY A 116 8.38 -9.43 21.65
CA GLY A 116 7.26 -9.15 20.74
C GLY A 116 7.60 -9.33 19.27
N GLY A 117 8.58 -10.19 18.96
CA GLY A 117 8.89 -10.55 17.56
C GLY A 117 9.59 -9.45 16.76
N ILE A 118 10.05 -8.37 17.40
CA ILE A 118 10.74 -7.24 16.78
C ILE A 118 12.24 -7.54 16.66
N GLU A 119 12.87 -7.07 15.60
CA GLU A 119 14.33 -7.11 15.46
C GLU A 119 14.88 -5.76 15.00
N VAL A 120 16.12 -5.50 15.37
CA VAL A 120 16.86 -4.31 14.95
C VAL A 120 18.11 -4.76 14.21
N HIS A 121 18.33 -4.23 13.03
CA HIS A 121 19.49 -4.51 12.21
C HIS A 121 20.03 -3.21 11.59
N GLY A 122 21.10 -2.69 12.13
CA GLY A 122 21.65 -1.40 11.68
C GLY A 122 20.67 -0.25 11.87
N SER A 123 20.34 0.43 10.79
CA SER A 123 19.35 1.51 10.73
C SER A 123 17.90 1.05 10.54
N GLU A 124 17.67 -0.27 10.49
CA GLU A 124 16.37 -0.86 10.21
C GLU A 124 15.75 -1.50 11.45
N VAL A 125 14.42 -1.41 11.55
CA VAL A 125 13.61 -2.18 12.49
C VAL A 125 12.72 -3.12 11.67
N GLY A 126 12.76 -4.40 12.01
CA GLY A 126 12.05 -5.46 11.33
C GLY A 126 11.14 -6.25 12.28
N VAL A 127 10.38 -7.17 11.69
CA VAL A 127 9.62 -8.20 12.40
C VAL A 127 10.21 -9.56 12.02
N HIS A 128 10.82 -10.25 12.98
CA HIS A 128 11.40 -11.58 12.77
C HIS A 128 10.41 -12.72 13.06
N ASP A 129 9.43 -12.46 13.94
CA ASP A 129 8.37 -13.40 14.31
C ASP A 129 7.02 -12.70 14.26
N VAL A 130 6.26 -12.96 13.19
CA VAL A 130 4.96 -12.33 12.93
C VAL A 130 3.92 -12.80 13.94
N ALA A 131 3.97 -14.07 14.39
CA ALA A 131 3.01 -14.59 15.35
C ALA A 131 3.19 -13.94 16.72
N ALA A 132 4.43 -13.86 17.21
CA ALA A 132 4.73 -13.16 18.46
C ALA A 132 4.41 -11.65 18.37
N PHE A 133 4.64 -11.04 17.21
CA PHE A 133 4.30 -9.63 16.99
C PHE A 133 2.79 -9.38 17.02
N ALA A 134 2.00 -10.25 16.41
CA ALA A 134 0.54 -10.13 16.33
C ALA A 134 -0.16 -10.51 17.65
N ALA A 135 0.50 -11.28 18.53
CA ALA A 135 -0.08 -11.72 19.79
C ALA A 135 -0.38 -10.57 20.77
N ASP A 136 0.34 -9.44 20.66
CA ASP A 136 0.13 -8.26 21.50
C ASP A 136 -0.03 -7.01 20.64
N PRO A 137 -1.24 -6.37 20.64
CA PRO A 137 -1.50 -5.14 19.90
C PRO A 137 -0.55 -3.98 20.24
N HIS A 138 0.04 -3.95 21.45
CA HIS A 138 1.00 -2.91 21.85
C HIS A 138 2.28 -2.96 21.00
N ASN A 139 2.60 -4.09 20.38
CA ASN A 139 3.74 -4.20 19.49
C ASN A 139 3.62 -3.29 18.26
N LEU A 140 2.38 -2.94 17.84
CA LEU A 140 2.15 -1.95 16.78
C LEU A 140 2.68 -0.55 17.14
N ILE A 141 2.60 -0.17 18.41
CA ILE A 141 3.16 1.11 18.89
C ILE A 141 4.64 0.94 19.16
N ARG A 142 5.02 -0.16 19.81
CA ARG A 142 6.38 -0.44 20.21
C ARG A 142 7.38 -0.44 19.05
N ILE A 143 7.01 -0.97 17.90
CA ILE A 143 7.89 -0.98 16.72
C ILE A 143 8.25 0.43 16.26
N PHE A 144 7.29 1.38 16.30
CA PHE A 144 7.57 2.80 15.97
C PHE A 144 8.42 3.48 17.04
N VAL A 145 8.22 3.16 18.32
CA VAL A 145 9.06 3.65 19.41
C VAL A 145 10.51 3.18 19.24
N GLU A 146 10.70 1.90 18.89
CA GLU A 146 12.05 1.37 18.63
C GLU A 146 12.69 2.03 17.38
N ALA A 147 11.90 2.31 16.36
CA ALA A 147 12.38 3.04 15.18
C ALA A 147 12.81 4.48 15.53
N GLN A 148 12.08 5.18 16.40
CA GLN A 148 12.40 6.55 16.80
C GLN A 148 13.64 6.68 17.67
N LYS A 149 13.93 5.70 18.57
CA LYS A 149 15.03 5.77 19.54
C LYS A 149 16.38 6.11 18.93
N GLU A 150 16.67 5.62 17.72
CA GLU A 150 17.96 5.83 17.08
C GLU A 150 17.80 6.30 15.61
N ARG A 151 16.70 7.00 15.31
CA ARG A 151 16.35 7.46 13.95
C ARG A 151 16.42 6.33 12.91
N ARG A 152 15.86 5.17 13.28
CA ARG A 152 15.74 4.02 12.41
C ARG A 152 14.45 4.08 11.61
N TYR A 153 14.39 3.31 10.52
CA TYR A 153 13.17 3.16 9.71
C TYR A 153 12.67 1.71 9.76
N LEU A 154 11.39 1.53 9.49
CA LEU A 154 10.81 0.20 9.34
C LEU A 154 11.22 -0.36 7.98
N ASN A 155 11.72 -1.60 7.94
CA ASN A 155 11.96 -2.24 6.66
C ASN A 155 10.65 -2.64 5.96
N SER A 156 10.73 -2.98 4.67
CA SER A 156 9.59 -3.31 3.81
C SER A 156 8.71 -4.41 4.41
N ARG A 157 9.34 -5.44 4.98
CA ARG A 157 8.63 -6.56 5.63
C ARG A 157 7.87 -6.12 6.88
N ALA A 158 8.49 -5.30 7.75
CA ALA A 158 7.83 -4.78 8.94
C ALA A 158 6.65 -3.88 8.58
N LEU A 159 6.84 -2.98 7.61
CA LEU A 159 5.79 -2.09 7.14
C LEU A 159 4.57 -2.87 6.63
N ARG A 160 4.80 -3.95 5.88
CA ARG A 160 3.75 -4.86 5.42
C ARG A 160 2.99 -5.52 6.57
N VAL A 161 3.69 -6.07 7.56
CA VAL A 161 3.08 -6.71 8.74
C VAL A 161 2.21 -5.72 9.51
N VAL A 162 2.74 -4.53 9.78
CA VAL A 162 2.01 -3.45 10.48
C VAL A 162 0.74 -3.06 9.72
N ARG A 163 0.80 -2.93 8.40
CA ARG A 163 -0.37 -2.59 7.57
C ARG A 163 -1.44 -3.68 7.60
N LYS A 164 -1.06 -4.95 7.50
CA LYS A 164 -2.00 -6.07 7.59
C LYS A 164 -2.75 -6.10 8.91
N LEU A 165 -2.04 -5.94 10.03
CA LEU A 165 -2.65 -5.95 11.36
C LEU A 165 -3.55 -4.74 11.65
N ARG A 166 -3.37 -3.62 10.93
CA ARG A 166 -4.26 -2.46 11.03
C ARG A 166 -5.54 -2.58 10.21
N ALA A 167 -5.56 -3.46 9.23
CA ALA A 167 -6.69 -3.63 8.31
C ALA A 167 -7.73 -4.66 8.78
N GLY A 168 -7.37 -5.54 9.73
CA GLY A 168 -8.26 -6.52 10.38
C GLY A 168 -8.79 -5.98 11.68
#